data_40dfd94b8933d440481efd17c7f4ebdf
#
_entry.id   40dfd94b8933d440481efd17c7f4ebdf
#
_cell.length_a   1.000
_cell.length_b   1.000
_cell.length_c   1.000
_cell.angle_alpha   90.00
_cell.angle_beta   90.00
_cell.angle_gamma   90.00
#
_symmetry.space_group_name_H-M   'P 1'
#
loop_
_entity.id
_entity.type
_entity.pdbx_description
1 polymer ?
#
loop_
_entity_poly.entity_id
_entity_poly.type
_entity_poly.pdbx_seq_one_letter_code
_entity_poly.pdbx_strand_id
1 'polypeptide(L)'
;MTFLRILVLWFLIVLALIMGGVIISIYKGRFLLFRYIMGVVSIMYIGLAFSLPDVVAAKYNIAHEGKLKVEDVRYMMSQMSIDVAPIIAGIDPRSDVDYTSKGIYENADNLEQSMYYYFSDIAQGNEGIFFKKDIYSRIRAKLAADKYLELNDRGEEYDFEYGDYKY
;
A
#
# COMPACT_ATOMS: atom_id res chain seq x y z
N MET A 1 -5.48 6.32 -6.78
CA MET A 1 -5.34 7.41 -5.78
C MET A 1 -4.02 7.24 -5.05
N THR A 2 -3.21 8.29 -4.87
CA THR A 2 -1.89 8.18 -4.23
C THR A 2 -1.98 8.43 -2.72
N PHE A 3 -1.11 7.81 -1.92
CA PHE A 3 -0.95 8.03 -0.48
C PHE A 3 -0.91 9.52 -0.10
N LEU A 4 -0.18 10.32 -0.87
CA LEU A 4 -0.03 11.75 -0.64
C LEU A 4 -1.37 12.51 -0.67
N ARG A 5 -2.31 12.14 -1.54
CA ARG A 5 -3.64 12.76 -1.60
C ARG A 5 -4.47 12.44 -0.36
N ILE A 6 -4.38 11.22 0.18
CA ILE A 6 -5.04 10.84 1.43
C ILE A 6 -4.46 11.65 2.58
N LEU A 7 -3.13 11.79 2.64
CA LEU A 7 -2.46 12.55 3.68
C LEU A 7 -2.83 14.04 3.65
N VAL A 8 -2.89 14.65 2.47
CA VAL A 8 -3.34 16.06 2.32
C VAL A 8 -4.78 16.23 2.80
N LEU A 9 -5.69 15.34 2.39
CA LEU A 9 -7.09 15.39 2.83
C LEU A 9 -7.19 15.25 4.34
N TRP A 10 -6.44 14.34 4.93
CA TRP A 10 -6.36 14.16 6.38
C TRP A 10 -5.87 15.42 7.10
N PHE A 11 -4.81 16.03 6.58
CA PHE A 11 -4.28 17.27 7.11
C PHE A 11 -5.30 18.42 7.05
N LEU A 12 -6.08 18.53 5.96
CA LEU A 12 -7.15 19.52 5.84
C LEU A 12 -8.24 19.31 6.91
N ILE A 13 -8.58 18.06 7.22
CA ILE A 13 -9.55 17.76 8.31
C ILE A 13 -8.98 18.21 9.66
N VAL A 14 -7.72 17.91 9.96
CA VAL A 14 -7.05 18.37 11.19
C VAL A 14 -7.07 19.89 11.29
N LEU A 15 -6.73 20.58 10.19
CA LEU A 15 -6.73 22.04 10.13
C LEU A 15 -8.14 22.63 10.38
N ALA A 16 -9.16 22.04 9.77
CA ALA A 16 -10.55 22.46 9.97
C ALA A 16 -11.00 22.29 11.43
N LEU A 17 -10.62 21.20 12.10
CA LEU A 17 -10.89 20.97 13.51
C LEU A 17 -10.18 22.00 14.41
N ILE A 18 -8.92 22.31 14.12
CA ILE A 18 -8.17 23.34 14.86
C ILE A 18 -8.84 24.72 14.69
N MET A 19 -9.21 25.09 13.45
CA MET A 19 -9.91 26.35 13.18
C MET A 19 -11.24 26.43 13.91
N GLY A 20 -12.01 25.33 13.96
CA GLY A 20 -13.23 25.25 14.76
C GLY A 20 -12.98 25.50 16.24
N GLY A 21 -11.91 24.94 16.81
CA GLY A 21 -11.49 25.19 18.18
C GLY A 21 -11.10 26.65 18.45
N VAL A 22 -10.43 27.29 17.50
CA VAL A 22 -10.09 28.73 17.58
C VAL A 22 -11.37 29.57 17.63
N ILE A 23 -12.33 29.31 16.76
CA ILE A 23 -13.62 30.02 16.75
C ILE A 23 -14.34 29.85 18.10
N ILE A 24 -14.41 28.62 18.63
CA ILE A 24 -15.02 28.36 19.95
C ILE A 24 -14.28 29.14 21.05
N SER A 25 -12.96 29.23 20.96
CA SER A 25 -12.13 29.96 21.94
C SER A 25 -12.44 31.46 21.99
N ILE A 26 -12.79 32.06 20.83
CA ILE A 26 -13.18 33.48 20.74
C ILE A 26 -14.52 33.71 21.48
N TYR A 27 -15.48 32.80 21.33
CA TYR A 27 -16.80 32.92 21.98
C TYR A 27 -16.78 32.55 23.47
N LYS A 28 -15.92 31.60 23.86
CA LYS A 28 -15.79 31.13 25.24
C LYS A 28 -14.43 31.54 25.82
N GLY A 29 -14.33 32.69 26.48
CA GLY A 29 -13.08 33.25 27.01
C GLY A 29 -12.30 32.39 28.05
N ARG A 30 -12.86 31.28 28.51
CA ARG A 30 -12.20 30.27 29.38
C ARG A 30 -11.87 28.97 28.68
N PHE A 31 -11.91 28.92 27.33
CA PHE A 31 -11.62 27.71 26.58
C PHE A 31 -10.12 27.42 26.57
N LEU A 32 -9.72 26.22 27.02
CA LEU A 32 -8.32 25.79 27.07
C LEU A 32 -7.86 25.36 25.65
N LEU A 33 -7.67 26.32 24.78
CA LEU A 33 -7.33 26.11 23.37
C LEU A 33 -6.13 25.18 23.18
N PHE A 34 -5.07 25.35 23.99
CA PHE A 34 -3.87 24.52 23.89
C PHE A 34 -4.17 23.03 24.14
N ARG A 35 -4.95 22.72 25.20
CA ARG A 35 -5.34 21.33 25.49
C ARG A 35 -6.19 20.73 24.40
N TYR A 36 -7.09 21.52 23.81
CA TYR A 36 -7.91 21.09 22.68
C TYR A 36 -7.05 20.75 21.47
N ILE A 37 -6.14 21.64 21.06
CA ILE A 37 -5.25 21.41 19.91
C ILE A 37 -4.41 20.15 20.12
N MET A 38 -3.79 19.99 21.29
CA MET A 38 -3.01 18.81 21.62
C MET A 38 -3.85 17.53 21.56
N GLY A 39 -5.07 17.58 22.06
CA GLY A 39 -6.01 16.45 22.00
C GLY A 39 -6.38 16.09 20.57
N VAL A 40 -6.78 17.07 19.76
CA VAL A 40 -7.12 16.87 18.34
C VAL A 40 -5.96 16.27 17.56
N VAL A 41 -4.76 16.88 17.67
CA VAL A 41 -3.58 16.39 16.94
C VAL A 41 -3.22 14.97 17.37
N SER A 42 -3.25 14.67 18.68
CA SER A 42 -2.92 13.32 19.18
C SER A 42 -3.93 12.27 18.70
N ILE A 43 -5.22 12.55 18.79
CA ILE A 43 -6.27 11.61 18.34
C ILE A 43 -6.19 11.39 16.84
N MET A 44 -6.00 12.47 16.08
CA MET A 44 -5.90 12.39 14.63
C MET A 44 -4.63 11.67 14.18
N TYR A 45 -3.50 11.87 14.87
CA TYR A 45 -2.27 11.13 14.60
C TYR A 45 -2.43 9.62 14.86
N ILE A 46 -3.05 9.26 15.98
CA ILE A 46 -3.36 7.86 16.29
C ILE A 46 -4.30 7.28 15.22
N GLY A 47 -5.37 8.01 14.84
CA GLY A 47 -6.29 7.60 13.80
C GLY A 47 -5.56 7.36 12.46
N LEU A 48 -4.63 8.23 12.07
CA LEU A 48 -3.84 8.04 10.85
C LEU A 48 -2.95 6.79 10.95
N ALA A 49 -2.30 6.58 12.09
CA ALA A 49 -1.42 5.43 12.29
C ALA A 49 -2.16 4.08 12.19
N PHE A 50 -3.42 4.03 12.63
CA PHE A 50 -4.23 2.81 12.58
C PHE A 50 -5.07 2.68 11.28
N SER A 51 -5.20 3.72 10.47
CA SER A 51 -6.06 3.70 9.27
C SER A 51 -5.46 2.89 8.11
N LEU A 52 -4.19 2.45 8.18
CA LEU A 52 -3.49 1.73 7.12
C LEU A 52 -3.71 2.41 5.74
N PRO A 53 -3.24 3.65 5.55
CA PRO A 53 -3.61 4.48 4.40
C PRO A 53 -3.23 3.86 3.06
N ASP A 54 -2.19 3.01 3.01
CA ASP A 54 -1.80 2.27 1.81
C ASP A 54 -2.87 1.25 1.40
N VAL A 55 -3.43 0.53 2.37
CA VAL A 55 -4.52 -0.44 2.16
C VAL A 55 -5.78 0.28 1.66
N VAL A 56 -6.08 1.46 2.22
CA VAL A 56 -7.23 2.28 1.78
C VAL A 56 -7.01 2.77 0.35
N ALA A 57 -5.80 3.25 0.02
CA ALA A 57 -5.45 3.70 -1.32
C ALA A 57 -5.56 2.58 -2.35
N ALA A 58 -5.00 1.39 -2.05
CA ALA A 58 -5.05 0.22 -2.91
C ALA A 58 -6.49 -0.23 -3.18
N LYS A 59 -7.30 -0.37 -2.14
CA LYS A 59 -8.73 -0.74 -2.28
C LYS A 59 -9.51 0.28 -3.08
N TYR A 60 -9.26 1.57 -2.87
CA TYR A 60 -9.93 2.62 -3.62
C TYR A 60 -9.59 2.54 -5.12
N ASN A 61 -8.32 2.34 -5.46
CA ASN A 61 -7.89 2.23 -6.85
C ASN A 61 -8.56 1.04 -7.54
N ILE A 62 -8.54 -0.13 -6.89
CA ILE A 62 -9.19 -1.35 -7.42
C ILE A 62 -10.70 -1.15 -7.61
N ALA A 63 -11.37 -0.49 -6.66
CA ALA A 63 -12.82 -0.32 -6.72
C ALA A 63 -13.29 0.70 -7.77
N HIS A 64 -12.43 1.67 -8.15
CA HIS A 64 -12.82 2.76 -9.05
C HIS A 64 -12.24 2.64 -10.47
N GLU A 65 -11.23 1.84 -10.65
CA GLU A 65 -10.65 1.54 -11.97
C GLU A 65 -11.23 0.19 -12.43
N GLY A 66 -11.94 0.16 -13.56
CA GLY A 66 -12.54 -1.07 -14.08
C GLY A 66 -11.50 -2.14 -14.43
N LYS A 67 -10.29 -1.73 -14.85
CA LYS A 67 -9.08 -2.53 -14.96
C LYS A 67 -7.89 -1.74 -14.44
N LEU A 68 -7.04 -2.41 -13.67
CA LEU A 68 -5.81 -1.81 -13.13
C LEU A 68 -4.78 -1.63 -14.24
N LYS A 69 -4.03 -0.54 -14.19
CA LYS A 69 -2.88 -0.40 -15.06
C LYS A 69 -1.68 -1.16 -14.49
N VAL A 70 -0.81 -1.64 -15.36
CA VAL A 70 0.42 -2.34 -14.95
C VAL A 70 1.26 -1.49 -14.00
N GLU A 71 1.35 -0.18 -14.28
CA GLU A 71 2.09 0.78 -13.45
C GLU A 71 1.52 0.87 -12.02
N ASP A 72 0.19 0.76 -11.87
CA ASP A 72 -0.44 0.82 -10.54
C ASP A 72 -0.14 -0.44 -9.72
N VAL A 73 -0.13 -1.62 -10.36
CA VAL A 73 0.26 -2.88 -9.69
C VAL A 73 1.73 -2.83 -9.28
N ARG A 74 2.62 -2.36 -10.16
CA ARG A 74 4.05 -2.17 -9.83
C ARG A 74 4.26 -1.16 -8.73
N TYR A 75 3.52 -0.05 -8.75
CA TYR A 75 3.55 0.94 -7.68
C TYR A 75 3.14 0.33 -6.34
N MET A 76 2.09 -0.51 -6.34
CA MET A 76 1.67 -1.22 -5.13
C MET A 76 2.76 -2.15 -4.60
N MET A 77 3.45 -2.90 -5.47
CA MET A 77 4.53 -3.80 -5.07
C MET A 77 5.79 -3.08 -4.58
N SER A 78 6.14 -1.92 -5.18
CA SER A 78 7.43 -1.26 -4.93
C SER A 78 7.39 -0.11 -3.93
N GLN A 79 6.25 0.58 -3.78
CA GLN A 79 6.14 1.82 -3.03
C GLN A 79 5.18 1.77 -1.85
N MET A 80 4.30 0.77 -1.79
CA MET A 80 3.35 0.62 -0.69
C MET A 80 3.89 -0.34 0.38
N SER A 81 3.30 -0.26 1.58
CA SER A 81 3.66 -1.15 2.68
C SER A 81 3.26 -2.60 2.41
N ILE A 82 3.90 -3.53 3.11
CA ILE A 82 3.62 -4.97 3.05
C ILE A 82 2.14 -5.32 3.37
N ASP A 83 1.41 -4.42 4.01
CA ASP A 83 -0.01 -4.58 4.33
C ASP A 83 -0.90 -4.72 3.08
N VAL A 84 -0.40 -4.28 1.92
CA VAL A 84 -1.09 -4.37 0.64
C VAL A 84 -0.92 -5.75 -0.02
N ALA A 85 0.03 -6.57 0.43
CA ALA A 85 0.29 -7.89 -0.15
C ALA A 85 -0.96 -8.79 -0.27
N PRO A 86 -1.86 -8.89 0.73
CA PRO A 86 -3.10 -9.67 0.59
C PRO A 86 -4.04 -9.16 -0.49
N ILE A 87 -3.96 -7.87 -0.83
CA ILE A 87 -4.77 -7.25 -1.89
C ILE A 87 -4.17 -7.58 -3.25
N ILE A 88 -2.84 -7.44 -3.38
CA ILE A 88 -2.10 -7.80 -4.60
C ILE A 88 -2.29 -9.27 -4.95
N ALA A 89 -2.28 -10.17 -3.96
CA ALA A 89 -2.51 -11.60 -4.15
C ALA A 89 -3.91 -11.93 -4.72
N GLY A 90 -4.86 -11.02 -4.61
CA GLY A 90 -6.20 -11.18 -5.19
C GLY A 90 -6.34 -10.64 -6.62
N ILE A 91 -5.29 -10.04 -7.20
CA ILE A 91 -5.30 -9.51 -8.57
C ILE A 91 -4.90 -10.62 -9.53
N ASP A 92 -5.75 -10.90 -10.53
CA ASP A 92 -5.39 -11.78 -11.63
C ASP A 92 -4.70 -10.94 -12.74
N PRO A 93 -3.40 -11.19 -13.02
CA PRO A 93 -2.66 -10.44 -14.04
C PRO A 93 -3.32 -10.49 -15.43
N ARG A 94 -4.06 -11.55 -15.73
CA ARG A 94 -4.62 -11.77 -17.08
C ARG A 94 -6.00 -11.13 -17.28
N SER A 95 -6.81 -11.05 -16.22
CA SER A 95 -8.19 -10.55 -16.29
C SER A 95 -8.34 -9.11 -15.80
N ASP A 96 -7.62 -8.76 -14.74
CA ASP A 96 -7.84 -7.53 -13.98
C ASP A 96 -6.92 -6.38 -14.39
N VAL A 97 -5.91 -6.65 -15.24
CA VAL A 97 -4.89 -5.68 -15.64
C VAL A 97 -5.04 -5.28 -17.10
N ASP A 98 -4.90 -3.98 -17.36
CA ASP A 98 -4.90 -3.39 -18.71
C ASP A 98 -3.46 -3.12 -19.16
N TYR A 99 -3.06 -3.79 -20.24
CA TYR A 99 -1.72 -3.69 -20.87
C TYR A 99 -1.66 -2.69 -22.02
N THR A 100 -2.75 -1.94 -22.27
CA THR A 100 -2.81 -0.97 -23.38
C THR A 100 -2.11 0.36 -23.10
N SER A 101 -1.55 0.54 -21.90
CA SER A 101 -0.81 1.74 -21.52
C SER A 101 0.40 1.98 -22.43
N LYS A 102 0.47 3.17 -23.01
CA LYS A 102 1.50 3.57 -23.98
C LYS A 102 2.92 3.44 -23.42
N GLY A 103 3.70 2.57 -24.00
CA GLY A 103 5.17 2.59 -23.92
C GLY A 103 5.84 1.46 -23.13
N ILE A 104 5.11 0.57 -22.50
CA ILE A 104 5.67 -0.60 -21.82
C ILE A 104 5.22 -1.84 -22.58
N TYR A 105 6.17 -2.54 -23.24
CA TYR A 105 5.96 -3.87 -23.81
C TYR A 105 5.90 -4.89 -22.67
N GLU A 106 4.88 -4.78 -21.85
CA GLU A 106 4.68 -5.66 -20.72
C GLU A 106 3.53 -6.62 -21.04
N ASN A 107 3.82 -7.89 -20.92
CA ASN A 107 2.85 -8.96 -21.08
C ASN A 107 2.38 -9.44 -19.70
N ALA A 108 1.23 -10.11 -19.65
CA ALA A 108 0.72 -10.71 -18.44
C ALA A 108 1.73 -11.64 -17.77
N ASP A 109 2.51 -12.37 -18.55
CA ASP A 109 3.53 -13.31 -18.07
C ASP A 109 4.67 -12.59 -17.31
N ASN A 110 5.10 -11.41 -17.79
CA ASN A 110 6.13 -10.60 -17.12
C ASN A 110 5.62 -10.04 -15.78
N LEU A 111 4.35 -9.64 -15.71
CA LEU A 111 3.74 -9.16 -14.48
C LEU A 111 3.56 -10.32 -13.49
N GLU A 112 3.09 -11.47 -13.95
CA GLU A 112 2.94 -12.70 -13.15
C GLU A 112 4.29 -13.11 -12.55
N GLN A 113 5.36 -13.07 -13.33
CA GLN A 113 6.72 -13.32 -12.85
C GLN A 113 7.17 -12.29 -11.80
N SER A 114 6.90 -11.01 -12.02
CA SER A 114 7.22 -9.96 -11.04
C SER A 114 6.46 -10.14 -9.73
N MET A 115 5.19 -10.54 -9.79
CA MET A 115 4.39 -10.87 -8.62
C MET A 115 4.92 -12.10 -7.89
N TYR A 116 5.33 -13.14 -8.64
CA TYR A 116 5.93 -14.34 -8.05
C TYR A 116 7.20 -14.00 -7.25
N TYR A 117 8.10 -13.19 -7.81
CA TYR A 117 9.30 -12.74 -7.07
C TYR A 117 8.97 -11.91 -5.85
N TYR A 118 8.00 -11.00 -5.95
CA TYR A 118 7.54 -10.19 -4.83
C TYR A 118 7.04 -11.08 -3.67
N PHE A 119 6.22 -12.08 -3.95
CA PHE A 119 5.72 -13.00 -2.93
C PHE A 119 6.78 -13.98 -2.42
N SER A 120 7.69 -14.42 -3.28
CA SER A 120 8.84 -15.25 -2.87
C SER A 120 9.74 -14.50 -1.88
N ASP A 121 9.98 -13.22 -2.11
CA ASP A 121 10.80 -12.37 -1.22
C ASP A 121 10.14 -12.17 0.14
N ILE A 122 8.82 -11.97 0.17
CA ILE A 122 8.02 -11.92 1.40
C ILE A 122 8.07 -13.26 2.16
N ALA A 123 7.90 -14.38 1.47
CA ALA A 123 7.90 -15.71 2.07
C ALA A 123 9.27 -16.05 2.69
N GLN A 124 10.36 -15.67 2.02
CA GLN A 124 11.74 -15.84 2.50
C GLN A 124 12.13 -14.85 3.62
N GLY A 125 11.34 -13.79 3.83
CA GLY A 125 11.62 -12.79 4.86
C GLY A 125 12.78 -11.87 4.54
N ASN A 126 13.17 -11.77 3.27
CA ASN A 126 14.28 -10.95 2.79
C ASN A 126 13.96 -9.45 2.74
N GLU A 127 12.71 -9.06 3.01
CA GLU A 127 12.37 -7.65 3.07
C GLU A 127 13.19 -6.94 4.14
N GLY A 128 13.99 -5.99 3.69
CA GLY A 128 14.91 -5.21 4.49
C GLY A 128 14.26 -4.70 5.77
N ILE A 129 14.97 -4.89 6.87
CA ILE A 129 14.60 -4.59 8.25
C ILE A 129 14.33 -3.08 8.42
N PHE A 130 13.27 -2.56 7.84
CA PHE A 130 12.76 -1.24 8.16
C PHE A 130 11.46 -1.40 8.97
N PHE A 131 11.60 -1.24 10.27
CA PHE A 131 10.56 -1.26 11.30
C PHE A 131 10.00 -2.64 11.70
N LYS A 132 10.48 -3.09 12.84
CA LYS A 132 9.94 -4.14 13.72
C LYS A 132 8.45 -3.98 14.12
N LYS A 133 7.67 -3.17 13.39
CA LYS A 133 6.46 -2.59 13.98
C LYS A 133 5.19 -3.42 13.79
N ASP A 134 5.15 -4.34 12.83
CA ASP A 134 3.88 -5.03 12.60
C ASP A 134 4.05 -6.53 12.37
N ILE A 135 4.21 -7.26 13.47
CA ILE A 135 4.16 -8.73 13.47
C ILE A 135 2.87 -9.22 12.78
N TYR A 136 1.76 -8.52 13.01
CA TYR A 136 0.45 -8.85 12.42
C TYR A 136 0.42 -8.66 10.90
N SER A 137 0.92 -7.54 10.40
CA SER A 137 1.02 -7.26 8.95
C SER A 137 1.90 -8.27 8.25
N ARG A 138 3.05 -8.61 8.85
CA ARG A 138 3.95 -9.65 8.32
C ARG A 138 3.32 -11.03 8.27
N ILE A 139 2.60 -11.42 9.33
CA ILE A 139 1.91 -12.71 9.36
C ILE A 139 0.87 -12.77 8.24
N ARG A 140 0.08 -11.73 8.06
CA ARG A 140 -0.93 -11.66 7.00
C ARG A 140 -0.31 -11.66 5.60
N ALA A 141 0.75 -10.90 5.40
CA ALA A 141 1.46 -10.84 4.13
C ALA A 141 2.10 -12.19 3.81
N LYS A 142 2.73 -12.84 4.80
CA LYS A 142 3.31 -14.17 4.63
C LYS A 142 2.25 -15.22 4.29
N LEU A 143 1.12 -15.22 5.00
CA LEU A 143 0.01 -16.12 4.68
C LEU A 143 -0.54 -15.91 3.25
N ALA A 144 -0.59 -14.63 2.81
CA ALA A 144 -1.00 -14.31 1.45
C ALA A 144 0.05 -14.76 0.42
N ALA A 145 1.35 -14.60 0.73
CA ALA A 145 2.45 -15.04 -0.11
C ALA A 145 2.48 -16.56 -0.24
N ASP A 146 2.43 -17.29 0.88
CA ASP A 146 2.43 -18.75 0.88
C ASP A 146 1.25 -19.30 0.06
N LYS A 147 0.06 -18.71 0.24
CA LYS A 147 -1.12 -19.09 -0.53
C LYS A 147 -0.98 -18.78 -2.02
N TYR A 148 -0.42 -17.61 -2.37
CA TYR A 148 -0.21 -17.22 -3.77
C TYR A 148 0.78 -18.16 -4.44
N LEU A 149 1.89 -18.48 -3.79
CA LEU A 149 2.91 -19.39 -4.30
C LEU A 149 2.35 -20.81 -4.46
N GLU A 150 1.57 -21.30 -3.50
CA GLU A 150 0.92 -22.63 -3.59
C GLU A 150 -0.03 -22.72 -4.80
N LEU A 151 -0.81 -21.65 -5.08
CA LEU A 151 -1.74 -21.61 -6.21
C LEU A 151 -1.04 -21.45 -7.56
N ASN A 152 0.12 -20.81 -7.60
CA ASN A 152 0.89 -20.51 -8.80
C ASN A 152 2.16 -21.37 -8.93
N ASP A 153 2.34 -22.37 -8.05
CA ASP A 153 3.41 -23.36 -8.16
C ASP A 153 3.08 -24.32 -9.31
N ARG A 154 3.40 -23.86 -10.53
CA ARG A 154 3.19 -24.65 -11.77
C ARG A 154 4.31 -25.65 -12.03
N GLY A 155 5.14 -25.95 -11.06
CA GLY A 155 6.22 -26.95 -11.23
C GLY A 155 7.24 -26.62 -12.33
N GLU A 156 7.28 -25.40 -12.82
CA GLU A 156 8.28 -24.92 -13.74
C GLU A 156 9.45 -24.39 -12.94
N GLU A 157 10.48 -25.21 -12.83
CA GLU A 157 11.81 -24.84 -12.40
C GLU A 157 12.34 -23.82 -13.42
N TYR A 158 12.16 -22.51 -13.12
CA TYR A 158 12.78 -21.45 -13.90
C TYR A 158 14.28 -21.50 -13.62
N ASP A 159 15.01 -22.26 -14.43
CA ASP A 159 16.46 -22.23 -14.48
C ASP A 159 16.90 -20.80 -14.87
N PHE A 160 17.32 -20.05 -13.88
CA PHE A 160 17.92 -18.73 -14.09
C PHE A 160 19.34 -18.91 -14.57
N GLU A 161 19.54 -18.90 -15.88
CA GLU A 161 20.84 -18.58 -16.47
C GLU A 161 21.14 -17.10 -16.20
N TYR A 162 21.89 -16.84 -15.13
CA TYR A 162 22.46 -15.54 -14.82
C TYR A 162 23.37 -15.14 -16.00
N GLY A 163 22.80 -14.41 -16.95
CA GLY A 163 23.59 -13.78 -18.01
C GLY A 163 24.58 -12.82 -17.40
N ASP A 164 25.87 -13.15 -17.47
CA ASP A 164 27.03 -12.35 -17.12
C ASP A 164 26.95 -10.98 -17.81
N TYR A 165 26.37 -9.99 -17.14
CA TYR A 165 26.60 -8.59 -17.54
C TYR A 165 27.94 -8.16 -16.99
N LYS A 166 29.00 -8.44 -17.75
CA LYS A 166 30.30 -7.77 -17.60
C LYS A 166 30.16 -6.33 -18.11
N TYR A 167 30.38 -5.37 -17.23
CA TYR A 167 30.65 -3.97 -17.54
C TYR A 167 32.09 -3.81 -18.04
#